data_75b36a5e9c2311a1adfb8fba20f76217
#
_entry.id   75b36a5e9c2311a1adfb8fba20f76217
#
_cell.length_a   1.000
_cell.length_b   1.000
_cell.length_c   1.000
_cell.angle_alpha   90.00
_cell.angle_beta   90.00
_cell.angle_gamma   90.00
#
_symmetry.space_group_name_H-M   'P 1'
#
loop_
_entity.id
_entity.type
_entity.pdbx_description
1 polymer ?
#
loop_
_entity_poly.entity_id
_entity_poly.type
_entity_poly.pdbx_seq_one_letter_code
_entity_poly.pdbx_strand_id
1 'polypeptide(L)'
;MSYRFAHLSALVLLCTSLTTLAAERKEFNQNIKEADYSFQQQTINLPDYPAANGKWVDLYVSPTFAGKPKILLGSIHIHDNNSLSYVLNNQSGNGNDNISFENLRCSVQSFRSEYNNGFRQIAFADTYNKRWLESKNAPWRDVGSNLSTTTPVQEMLSRVFCDDGMPRNDAELTQRLIDRGTFSAVQNRGTGGSNK
;
A
#
# COMPACT_ATOMS: atom_id res chain seq x y z
N MET A 1 43.74 -75.75 27.51
CA MET A 1 44.02 -74.29 27.46
C MET A 1 43.83 -73.82 26.05
N SER A 2 42.72 -73.21 25.75
CA SER A 2 42.33 -72.85 24.37
C SER A 2 41.92 -71.38 24.38
N TYR A 3 42.74 -70.56 23.79
CA TYR A 3 42.44 -69.13 23.57
C TYR A 3 41.53 -68.99 22.33
N ARG A 4 40.32 -68.47 22.55
CA ARG A 4 39.41 -68.10 21.46
C ARG A 4 39.61 -66.63 21.16
N PHE A 5 40.16 -66.34 20.01
CA PHE A 5 40.23 -64.99 19.47
C PHE A 5 38.85 -64.55 18.99
N ALA A 6 38.33 -63.54 19.61
CA ALA A 6 37.13 -62.86 19.15
C ALA A 6 37.52 -61.83 18.06
N HIS A 7 37.04 -62.06 16.84
CA HIS A 7 37.16 -61.11 15.76
C HIS A 7 36.12 -60.00 15.96
N LEU A 8 36.60 -58.82 16.34
CA LEU A 8 35.79 -57.60 16.30
C LEU A 8 35.77 -57.09 14.84
N SER A 9 34.67 -57.32 14.18
CA SER A 9 34.38 -56.71 12.86
C SER A 9 33.96 -55.28 13.08
N ALA A 10 34.81 -54.33 12.82
CA ALA A 10 34.50 -52.93 12.79
C ALA A 10 33.73 -52.61 11.51
N LEU A 11 32.41 -52.42 11.66
CA LEU A 11 31.55 -51.95 10.58
C LEU A 11 31.75 -50.44 10.40
N VAL A 12 32.54 -50.05 9.44
CA VAL A 12 32.71 -48.65 9.05
C VAL A 12 31.50 -48.25 8.26
N LEU A 13 30.56 -47.54 8.89
CA LEU A 13 29.46 -46.85 8.21
C LEU A 13 30.05 -45.68 7.42
N LEU A 14 30.20 -45.85 6.12
CA LEU A 14 30.40 -44.74 5.19
C LEU A 14 29.13 -43.92 5.08
N CYS A 15 29.02 -42.86 5.86
CA CYS A 15 28.05 -41.80 5.63
C CYS A 15 28.44 -41.04 4.36
N THR A 16 27.93 -41.49 3.20
CA THR A 16 27.97 -40.68 1.99
C THR A 16 27.00 -39.51 2.16
N SER A 17 27.57 -38.35 2.50
CA SER A 17 26.87 -37.06 2.45
C SER A 17 26.44 -36.83 1.00
N LEU A 18 25.17 -37.07 0.68
CA LEU A 18 24.53 -36.57 -0.51
C LEU A 18 24.52 -35.04 -0.40
N THR A 19 25.53 -34.39 -0.97
CA THR A 19 25.44 -32.99 -1.32
C THR A 19 24.35 -32.87 -2.38
N THR A 20 23.15 -32.47 -1.95
CA THR A 20 22.13 -32.00 -2.88
C THR A 20 22.72 -30.77 -3.58
N LEU A 21 23.17 -30.96 -4.79
CA LEU A 21 23.41 -29.89 -5.74
C LEU A 21 22.06 -29.21 -5.94
N ALA A 22 21.83 -28.13 -5.18
CA ALA A 22 20.76 -27.21 -5.51
C ALA A 22 21.04 -26.73 -6.92
N ALA A 23 20.27 -27.20 -7.88
CA ALA A 23 20.35 -26.76 -9.26
C ALA A 23 20.14 -25.24 -9.25
N GLU A 24 21.22 -24.50 -9.46
CA GLU A 24 21.17 -23.08 -9.69
C GLU A 24 20.19 -22.84 -10.83
N ARG A 25 19.03 -22.29 -10.50
CA ARG A 25 18.00 -21.95 -11.49
C ARG A 25 18.63 -20.88 -12.38
N LYS A 26 19.09 -21.26 -13.58
CA LYS A 26 19.59 -20.31 -14.57
C LYS A 26 18.52 -19.25 -14.78
N GLU A 27 18.79 -18.04 -14.31
CA GLU A 27 17.91 -16.90 -14.59
C GLU A 27 17.84 -16.69 -16.10
N PHE A 28 16.63 -16.74 -16.62
CA PHE A 28 16.36 -16.70 -18.05
C PHE A 28 16.69 -15.34 -18.68
N ASN A 29 17.09 -14.34 -17.89
CA ASN A 29 17.46 -13.02 -18.39
C ASN A 29 18.50 -12.34 -17.48
N GLN A 30 19.77 -12.62 -17.73
CA GLN A 30 20.91 -12.03 -16.99
C GLN A 30 21.04 -10.50 -17.13
N ASN A 31 20.26 -9.87 -18.00
CA ASN A 31 20.28 -8.42 -18.23
C ASN A 31 19.22 -7.65 -17.45
N ILE A 32 18.27 -8.33 -16.83
CA ILE A 32 17.35 -7.68 -15.88
C ILE A 32 18.03 -7.77 -14.52
N LYS A 33 18.80 -6.74 -14.15
CA LYS A 33 19.10 -6.52 -12.74
C LYS A 33 17.74 -6.43 -12.04
N GLU A 34 17.43 -7.45 -11.26
CA GLU A 34 16.32 -7.37 -10.31
C GLU A 34 16.64 -6.16 -9.43
N ALA A 35 16.03 -5.03 -9.73
CA ALA A 35 16.09 -3.90 -8.82
C ALA A 35 15.55 -4.44 -7.49
N ASP A 36 16.28 -4.22 -6.43
CA ASP A 36 15.87 -4.60 -5.09
C ASP A 36 14.61 -3.77 -4.75
N TYR A 37 13.45 -4.32 -5.09
CA TYR A 37 12.14 -3.71 -4.83
C TYR A 37 11.71 -3.93 -3.38
N SER A 38 12.66 -4.18 -2.47
CA SER A 38 12.34 -4.20 -1.06
C SER A 38 11.78 -2.84 -0.69
N PHE A 39 10.47 -2.82 -0.39
CA PHE A 39 9.81 -1.62 0.10
C PHE A 39 10.44 -1.24 1.44
N GLN A 40 11.31 -0.23 1.42
CA GLN A 40 11.90 0.29 2.64
C GLN A 40 10.82 1.09 3.39
N GLN A 41 10.48 0.60 4.56
CA GLN A 41 9.55 1.30 5.43
C GLN A 41 10.18 2.60 5.93
N GLN A 42 9.68 3.71 5.43
CA GLN A 42 10.09 5.03 5.87
C GLN A 42 9.28 5.46 7.09
N THR A 43 9.94 6.10 8.05
CA THR A 43 9.25 6.80 9.14
C THR A 43 8.63 8.06 8.57
N ILE A 44 7.32 8.20 8.70
CA ILE A 44 6.56 9.36 8.24
C ILE A 44 6.15 10.17 9.46
N ASN A 45 6.55 11.44 9.49
CA ASN A 45 6.16 12.34 10.56
C ASN A 45 4.67 12.66 10.47
N LEU A 46 4.02 12.76 11.62
CA LEU A 46 2.63 13.19 11.68
C LEU A 46 2.52 14.65 11.24
N PRO A 47 1.52 14.98 10.40
CA PRO A 47 1.22 16.36 10.09
C PRO A 47 0.59 17.06 11.30
N ASP A 48 0.51 18.40 11.23
CA ASP A 48 -0.31 19.14 12.19
C ASP A 48 -1.75 18.62 12.18
N TYR A 49 -2.40 18.72 13.34
CA TYR A 49 -3.81 18.37 13.45
C TYR A 49 -4.64 19.25 12.50
N PRO A 50 -5.61 18.70 11.74
CA PRO A 50 -6.38 19.47 10.77
C PRO A 50 -7.05 20.70 11.38
N ALA A 51 -6.77 21.85 10.80
CA ALA A 51 -7.42 23.09 11.20
C ALA A 51 -8.92 23.08 10.83
N ALA A 52 -9.75 23.76 11.61
CA ALA A 52 -11.19 23.82 11.35
C ALA A 52 -11.53 24.41 9.96
N ASN A 53 -10.68 25.28 9.43
CA ASN A 53 -10.82 25.89 8.10
C ASN A 53 -9.99 25.20 7.01
N GLY A 54 -9.55 23.96 7.25
CA GLY A 54 -8.80 23.18 6.27
C GLY A 54 -9.56 23.02 4.94
N LYS A 55 -8.84 22.99 3.84
CA LYS A 55 -9.43 22.81 2.50
C LYS A 55 -9.70 21.31 2.27
N TRP A 56 -10.89 20.88 2.63
CA TRP A 56 -11.36 19.53 2.38
C TRP A 56 -11.99 19.42 1.00
N VAL A 57 -11.68 18.34 0.29
CA VAL A 57 -12.29 17.99 -1.00
C VAL A 57 -13.10 16.72 -0.85
N ASP A 58 -14.35 16.76 -1.26
CA ASP A 58 -15.24 15.61 -1.26
C ASP A 58 -14.80 14.59 -2.33
N LEU A 59 -14.69 13.33 -1.92
CA LEU A 59 -14.32 12.24 -2.79
C LEU A 59 -15.53 11.48 -3.27
N TYR A 60 -15.48 11.01 -4.51
CA TYR A 60 -16.50 10.16 -5.07
C TYR A 60 -16.02 8.72 -5.18
N VAL A 61 -16.66 7.83 -4.48
CA VAL A 61 -16.34 6.39 -4.50
C VAL A 61 -17.26 5.65 -5.46
N SER A 62 -18.56 5.66 -5.20
CA SER A 62 -19.57 5.04 -6.04
C SER A 62 -20.96 5.58 -5.69
N PRO A 63 -21.98 5.37 -6.55
CA PRO A 63 -23.35 5.80 -6.27
C PRO A 63 -23.96 5.15 -5.02
N THR A 64 -23.48 3.97 -4.64
CA THR A 64 -24.01 3.17 -3.52
C THR A 64 -23.20 3.32 -2.24
N PHE A 65 -22.11 4.09 -2.27
CA PHE A 65 -21.28 4.31 -1.09
C PHE A 65 -21.96 5.29 -0.14
N ALA A 66 -22.31 4.82 1.05
CA ALA A 66 -23.07 5.62 2.03
C ALA A 66 -22.23 6.63 2.83
N GLY A 67 -20.90 6.50 2.83
CA GLY A 67 -20.00 7.45 3.50
C GLY A 67 -19.83 8.74 2.71
N LYS A 68 -19.29 9.75 3.36
CA LYS A 68 -18.91 11.04 2.75
C LYS A 68 -17.40 11.27 2.94
N PRO A 69 -16.56 10.56 2.19
CA PRO A 69 -15.13 10.67 2.35
C PRO A 69 -14.63 12.01 1.82
N LYS A 70 -13.69 12.60 2.55
CA LYS A 70 -13.06 13.88 2.21
C LYS A 70 -11.55 13.77 2.43
N ILE A 71 -10.76 14.43 1.62
CA ILE A 71 -9.32 14.51 1.76
C ILE A 71 -8.89 15.96 1.99
N LEU A 72 -7.92 16.16 2.88
CA LEU A 72 -7.35 17.48 3.17
C LEU A 72 -6.25 17.78 2.15
N LEU A 73 -6.45 18.76 1.26
CA LEU A 73 -5.52 19.03 0.14
C LEU A 73 -4.09 19.31 0.59
N GLY A 74 -3.89 20.12 1.61
CA GLY A 74 -2.56 20.48 2.11
C GLY A 74 -1.81 19.35 2.83
N SER A 75 -2.40 18.18 2.97
CA SER A 75 -1.79 17.02 3.66
C SER A 75 -1.27 15.95 2.71
N ILE A 76 -1.38 16.17 1.40
CA ILE A 76 -1.00 15.18 0.39
C ILE A 76 0.47 15.37 0.05
N HIS A 77 1.31 14.38 0.38
CA HIS A 77 2.76 14.43 0.17
C HIS A 77 3.30 13.13 -0.41
N ILE A 78 4.20 13.26 -1.38
CA ILE A 78 4.95 12.14 -1.96
C ILE A 78 6.19 11.85 -1.11
N HIS A 79 6.54 10.58 -1.02
CA HIS A 79 7.75 10.08 -0.36
C HIS A 79 8.64 9.31 -1.35
N ASP A 80 9.95 9.28 -1.09
CA ASP A 80 10.96 8.70 -2.00
C ASP A 80 10.80 7.19 -2.26
N ASN A 81 10.03 6.50 -1.43
CA ASN A 81 9.82 5.06 -1.51
C ASN A 81 8.56 4.65 -2.30
N ASN A 82 8.15 5.41 -3.31
CA ASN A 82 6.92 5.19 -4.08
C ASN A 82 5.66 5.13 -3.20
N SER A 83 5.64 5.89 -2.14
CA SER A 83 4.46 6.06 -1.32
C SER A 83 4.06 7.51 -1.19
N LEU A 84 2.86 7.73 -0.75
CA LEU A 84 2.32 9.06 -0.47
C LEU A 84 1.51 9.03 0.82
N SER A 85 1.45 10.15 1.51
CA SER A 85 0.63 10.30 2.71
C SER A 85 -0.45 11.34 2.52
N TYR A 86 -1.54 11.21 3.26
CA TYR A 86 -2.66 12.15 3.25
C TYR A 86 -3.50 12.04 4.53
N VAL A 87 -4.25 13.09 4.80
CA VAL A 87 -5.28 13.09 5.84
C VAL A 87 -6.63 12.84 5.18
N LEU A 88 -7.28 11.77 5.59
CA LEU A 88 -8.61 11.35 5.13
C LEU A 88 -9.63 11.54 6.26
N ASN A 89 -10.78 12.12 5.95
CA ASN A 89 -11.96 12.04 6.79
C ASN A 89 -12.98 11.13 6.11
N ASN A 90 -13.08 9.89 6.55
CA ASN A 90 -14.12 8.98 6.09
C ASN A 90 -15.40 9.19 6.91
N GLN A 91 -16.02 10.35 6.70
CA GLN A 91 -17.23 10.73 7.42
C GLN A 91 -18.36 9.71 7.18
N SER A 92 -18.98 9.27 8.26
CA SER A 92 -20.12 8.35 8.17
C SER A 92 -21.32 9.01 7.49
N GLY A 93 -22.28 8.20 7.03
CA GLY A 93 -23.55 8.71 6.50
C GLY A 93 -24.31 9.63 7.46
N ASN A 94 -24.16 9.43 8.76
CA ASN A 94 -24.74 10.24 9.83
C ASN A 94 -23.94 11.51 10.16
N GLY A 95 -22.86 11.78 9.44
CA GLY A 95 -22.06 12.98 9.62
C GLY A 95 -20.98 12.91 10.70
N ASN A 96 -20.73 11.73 11.30
CA ASN A 96 -19.65 11.58 12.27
C ASN A 96 -18.30 11.54 11.56
N ASP A 97 -17.38 12.38 12.01
CA ASP A 97 -16.02 12.43 11.49
C ASP A 97 -15.21 11.20 11.92
N ASN A 98 -14.52 10.63 10.96
CA ASN A 98 -13.53 9.57 11.17
C ASN A 98 -12.26 9.95 10.41
N ILE A 99 -11.42 10.74 11.08
CA ILE A 99 -10.22 11.32 10.47
C ILE A 99 -9.04 10.43 10.78
N SER A 100 -8.30 10.07 9.72
CA SER A 100 -7.07 9.29 9.80
C SER A 100 -5.95 9.95 9.01
N PHE A 101 -4.71 9.71 9.45
CA PHE A 101 -3.52 9.96 8.65
C PHE A 101 -3.05 8.64 8.08
N GLU A 102 -3.02 8.56 6.77
CA GLU A 102 -2.77 7.34 6.02
C GLU A 102 -1.57 7.47 5.10
N ASN A 103 -0.95 6.33 4.81
CA ASN A 103 0.08 6.22 3.81
C ASN A 103 -0.34 5.16 2.79
N LEU A 104 -0.26 5.51 1.51
CA LEU A 104 -0.55 4.65 0.37
C LEU A 104 0.75 4.37 -0.36
N ARG A 105 1.04 3.12 -0.67
CA ARG A 105 2.13 2.75 -1.57
C ARG A 105 1.57 2.35 -2.93
N CYS A 106 2.20 2.85 -3.98
CA CYS A 106 1.94 2.39 -5.34
C CYS A 106 2.88 1.22 -5.66
N SER A 107 2.32 0.15 -6.20
CA SER A 107 3.13 -0.94 -6.72
C SER A 107 3.98 -0.43 -7.88
N VAL A 108 5.26 -0.75 -7.87
CA VAL A 108 6.05 -0.66 -9.08
C VAL A 108 5.55 -1.77 -9.99
N GLN A 109 5.09 -1.47 -11.19
CA GLN A 109 4.56 -2.45 -12.13
C GLN A 109 5.60 -3.56 -12.36
N SER A 110 5.50 -4.62 -11.58
CA SER A 110 6.21 -5.86 -11.84
C SER A 110 5.17 -6.94 -12.02
N PHE A 111 5.42 -7.89 -12.92
CA PHE A 111 4.57 -9.06 -13.14
C PHE A 111 4.50 -10.01 -11.92
N ARG A 112 5.07 -9.62 -10.79
CA ARG A 112 5.05 -10.37 -9.54
C ARG A 112 3.93 -9.84 -8.64
N SER A 113 2.98 -10.70 -8.34
CA SER A 113 1.84 -10.45 -7.47
C SER A 113 2.19 -10.06 -6.01
N GLU A 114 3.45 -10.05 -5.65
CA GLU A 114 3.93 -9.74 -4.31
C GLU A 114 3.89 -8.23 -3.96
N TYR A 115 3.70 -7.37 -4.98
CA TYR A 115 3.73 -5.92 -4.81
C TYR A 115 2.43 -5.28 -5.26
N ASN A 116 1.35 -5.58 -4.59
CA ASN A 116 0.09 -4.88 -4.76
C ASN A 116 0.18 -3.46 -4.18
N ASN A 117 -0.64 -2.55 -4.72
CA ASN A 117 -0.89 -1.29 -4.03
C ASN A 117 -1.33 -1.60 -2.61
N GLY A 118 -0.89 -0.81 -1.67
CA GLY A 118 -1.20 -1.04 -0.26
C GLY A 118 -1.39 0.26 0.49
N PHE A 119 -2.11 0.21 1.60
CA PHE A 119 -2.25 1.34 2.49
C PHE A 119 -2.04 0.93 3.94
N ARG A 120 -1.72 1.91 4.78
CA ARG A 120 -1.68 1.75 6.23
C ARG A 120 -2.22 3.02 6.91
N GLN A 121 -2.83 2.83 8.06
CA GLN A 121 -3.30 3.92 8.90
C GLN A 121 -2.26 4.20 9.97
N ILE A 122 -1.57 5.34 9.86
CA ILE A 122 -0.48 5.72 10.76
C ILE A 122 -1.03 6.29 12.06
N ALA A 123 -2.08 7.11 11.96
CA ALA A 123 -2.71 7.72 13.13
C ALA A 123 -4.19 7.97 12.89
N PHE A 124 -4.92 8.12 14.00
CA PHE A 124 -6.32 8.52 14.05
C PHE A 124 -6.46 9.84 14.81
N ALA A 125 -7.43 10.65 14.40
CA ALA A 125 -7.72 11.90 15.10
C ALA A 125 -8.56 11.65 16.34
N ASP A 126 -8.09 12.13 17.49
CA ASP A 126 -8.92 12.42 18.65
C ASP A 126 -9.57 13.79 18.40
N THR A 127 -10.78 13.78 17.86
CA THR A 127 -11.48 15.01 17.44
C THR A 127 -11.86 15.90 18.62
N TYR A 128 -12.00 15.34 19.81
CA TYR A 128 -12.32 16.08 21.02
C TYR A 128 -11.10 16.85 21.54
N ASN A 129 -9.95 16.18 21.66
CA ASN A 129 -8.72 16.79 22.17
C ASN A 129 -7.85 17.42 21.07
N LYS A 130 -8.27 17.35 19.81
CA LYS A 130 -7.57 17.87 18.62
C LYS A 130 -6.11 17.41 18.54
N ARG A 131 -5.89 16.12 18.69
CA ARG A 131 -4.58 15.49 18.64
C ARG A 131 -4.61 14.20 17.84
N TRP A 132 -3.44 13.77 17.40
CA TRP A 132 -3.28 12.47 16.79
C TRP A 132 -3.08 11.37 17.83
N LEU A 133 -3.66 10.22 17.57
CA LEU A 133 -3.42 8.96 18.28
C LEU A 133 -2.71 8.02 17.31
N GLU A 134 -1.44 7.79 17.55
CA GLU A 134 -0.64 6.93 16.69
C GLU A 134 -1.04 5.47 16.81
N SER A 135 -1.06 4.77 15.67
CA SER A 135 -1.26 3.33 15.63
C SER A 135 0.00 2.63 16.14
N LYS A 136 -0.11 1.82 17.19
CA LYS A 136 1.02 1.01 17.69
C LYS A 136 1.61 0.07 16.65
N ASN A 137 0.75 -0.47 15.79
CA ASN A 137 1.10 -1.27 14.62
C ASN A 137 0.29 -0.73 13.46
N ALA A 138 0.96 -0.14 12.48
CA ALA A 138 0.34 0.30 11.24
C ALA A 138 0.70 -0.69 10.11
N PRO A 139 0.10 -1.90 10.09
CA PRO A 139 0.43 -2.90 9.08
C PRO A 139 -0.05 -2.46 7.72
N TRP A 140 0.71 -2.79 6.69
CA TRP A 140 0.28 -2.64 5.33
C TRP A 140 -0.86 -3.60 5.02
N ARG A 141 -1.89 -3.09 4.37
CA ARG A 141 -3.03 -3.83 3.85
C ARG A 141 -3.07 -3.66 2.34
N ASP A 142 -3.23 -4.75 1.61
CA ASP A 142 -3.33 -4.68 0.16
C ASP A 142 -4.63 -4.00 -0.27
N VAL A 143 -4.53 -3.24 -1.36
CA VAL A 143 -5.66 -2.55 -1.98
C VAL A 143 -6.00 -3.23 -3.29
N GLY A 144 -7.30 -3.42 -3.53
CA GLY A 144 -7.78 -4.00 -4.80
C GLY A 144 -7.62 -5.52 -4.91
N SER A 145 -7.29 -6.23 -3.83
CA SER A 145 -7.39 -7.68 -3.81
C SER A 145 -8.87 -8.08 -3.77
N ASN A 146 -9.24 -9.15 -4.49
CA ASN A 146 -10.61 -9.69 -4.52
C ASN A 146 -11.17 -10.07 -3.12
N LEU A 147 -10.33 -10.08 -2.11
CA LEU A 147 -10.67 -10.34 -0.72
C LEU A 147 -10.89 -9.07 0.11
N SER A 148 -10.59 -7.88 -0.41
CA SER A 148 -10.69 -6.62 0.32
C SER A 148 -11.91 -5.80 -0.12
N THR A 149 -13.11 -6.28 0.24
CA THR A 149 -14.34 -5.48 0.09
C THR A 149 -14.46 -4.36 1.12
N THR A 150 -13.50 -4.22 2.01
CA THR A 150 -13.60 -3.36 3.22
C THR A 150 -12.96 -1.99 3.08
N THR A 151 -12.33 -1.67 1.94
CA THR A 151 -11.58 -0.42 1.77
C THR A 151 -11.87 0.32 0.46
N PRO A 152 -13.15 0.57 0.12
CA PRO A 152 -13.51 1.16 -1.18
C PRO A 152 -12.92 2.57 -1.39
N VAL A 153 -12.73 3.35 -0.33
CA VAL A 153 -12.11 4.68 -0.41
C VAL A 153 -10.64 4.57 -0.81
N GLN A 154 -9.89 3.69 -0.14
CA GLN A 154 -8.46 3.47 -0.43
C GLN A 154 -8.26 2.84 -1.82
N GLU A 155 -9.18 1.98 -2.26
CA GLU A 155 -9.18 1.44 -3.63
C GLU A 155 -9.35 2.56 -4.66
N MET A 156 -10.31 3.46 -4.45
CA MET A 156 -10.51 4.61 -5.33
C MET A 156 -9.28 5.52 -5.32
N LEU A 157 -8.72 5.84 -4.16
CA LEU A 157 -7.51 6.66 -4.05
C LEU A 157 -6.30 6.01 -4.72
N SER A 158 -6.16 4.69 -4.58
CA SER A 158 -5.11 3.92 -5.27
C SER A 158 -5.21 4.06 -6.79
N ARG A 159 -6.40 3.94 -7.36
CA ARG A 159 -6.61 4.16 -8.80
C ARG A 159 -6.27 5.59 -9.21
N VAL A 160 -6.71 6.58 -8.44
CA VAL A 160 -6.45 7.98 -8.73
C VAL A 160 -4.96 8.29 -8.72
N PHE A 161 -4.23 7.78 -7.75
CA PHE A 161 -2.84 8.16 -7.53
C PHE A 161 -1.83 7.25 -8.25
N CYS A 162 -2.13 5.96 -8.40
CA CYS A 162 -1.15 4.96 -8.81
C CYS A 162 -1.28 4.47 -10.26
N ASP A 163 -2.47 4.50 -10.88
CA ASP A 163 -2.70 3.84 -12.18
C ASP A 163 -1.78 4.33 -13.31
N ASP A 164 -1.44 5.62 -13.32
CA ASP A 164 -0.53 6.20 -14.32
C ASP A 164 0.94 6.32 -13.82
N GLY A 165 1.29 5.53 -12.83
CA GLY A 165 2.58 5.63 -12.14
C GLY A 165 2.63 6.77 -11.13
N MET A 166 3.72 6.82 -10.36
CA MET A 166 3.88 7.81 -9.29
C MET A 166 3.99 9.23 -9.87
N PRO A 167 3.23 10.21 -9.36
CA PRO A 167 3.36 11.61 -9.76
C PRO A 167 4.74 12.18 -9.43
N ARG A 168 5.13 13.24 -10.11
CA ARG A 168 6.46 13.86 -9.92
C ARG A 168 6.54 14.73 -8.67
N ASN A 169 5.41 15.28 -8.24
CA ASN A 169 5.34 16.20 -7.11
C ASN A 169 3.91 16.28 -6.54
N ASP A 170 3.78 16.89 -5.37
CA ASP A 170 2.52 17.03 -4.64
C ASP A 170 1.45 17.81 -5.42
N ALA A 171 1.86 18.77 -6.26
CA ALA A 171 0.92 19.53 -7.07
C ALA A 171 0.26 18.67 -8.15
N GLU A 172 1.04 17.83 -8.84
CA GLU A 172 0.50 16.85 -9.80
C GLU A 172 -0.43 15.84 -9.12
N LEU A 173 -0.05 15.38 -7.92
CA LEU A 173 -0.86 14.48 -7.12
C LEU A 173 -2.21 15.11 -6.77
N THR A 174 -2.20 16.35 -6.29
CA THR A 174 -3.40 17.12 -5.98
C THR A 174 -4.28 17.31 -7.22
N GLN A 175 -3.66 17.63 -8.37
CA GLN A 175 -4.40 17.81 -9.62
C GLN A 175 -5.07 16.49 -10.07
N ARG A 176 -4.35 15.35 -10.00
CA ARG A 176 -4.96 14.04 -10.30
C ARG A 176 -6.16 13.74 -9.41
N LEU A 177 -6.08 14.09 -8.12
CA LEU A 177 -7.21 13.93 -7.21
C LEU A 177 -8.42 14.74 -7.65
N ILE A 178 -8.23 16.01 -7.99
CA ILE A 178 -9.32 16.90 -8.44
C ILE A 178 -9.92 16.38 -9.74
N ASP A 179 -9.08 15.95 -10.68
CA ASP A 179 -9.50 15.53 -12.03
C ASP A 179 -10.14 14.14 -12.07
N ARG A 180 -9.93 13.30 -11.05
CA ARG A 180 -10.35 11.90 -11.09
C ARG A 180 -11.08 11.41 -9.85
N GLY A 181 -10.82 12.01 -8.70
CA GLY A 181 -11.34 11.57 -7.41
C GLY A 181 -12.62 12.25 -6.96
N THR A 182 -13.10 13.28 -7.68
CA THR A 182 -14.28 14.06 -7.30
C THR A 182 -15.52 13.68 -8.10
N PHE A 183 -16.70 14.00 -7.58
CA PHE A 183 -17.97 13.76 -8.29
C PHE A 183 -18.06 14.52 -9.62
N SER A 184 -17.63 15.78 -9.65
CA SER A 184 -17.59 16.61 -10.86
C SER A 184 -16.69 16.02 -11.95
N ALA A 185 -15.57 15.44 -11.55
CA ALA A 185 -14.64 14.78 -12.47
C ALA A 185 -15.27 13.54 -13.14
N VAL A 186 -16.05 12.78 -12.40
CA VAL A 186 -16.73 11.59 -12.91
C VAL A 186 -17.86 11.97 -13.87
N GLN A 187 -18.64 13.01 -13.55
CA GLN A 187 -19.69 13.52 -14.44
C GLN A 187 -19.14 14.02 -15.77
N ASN A 188 -18.06 14.80 -15.76
CA ASN A 188 -17.44 15.34 -16.97
C ASN A 188 -16.91 14.27 -17.91
N ARG A 189 -16.46 13.11 -17.38
CA ARG A 189 -16.06 11.95 -18.19
C ARG A 189 -17.24 11.26 -18.86
N GLY A 190 -18.39 11.22 -18.19
CA GLY A 190 -19.63 10.61 -18.74
C GLY A 190 -20.27 11.41 -19.88
N THR A 191 -20.06 12.73 -19.93
CA THR A 191 -20.65 13.60 -20.97
C THR A 191 -19.78 13.78 -22.21
N GLY A 192 -18.49 13.42 -22.15
CA GLY A 192 -17.55 13.52 -23.27
C GLY A 192 -17.68 12.47 -24.37
N GLY A 193 -18.61 11.52 -24.25
CA GLY A 193 -18.76 10.36 -25.16
C GLY A 193 -19.85 10.49 -26.23
N SER A 194 -20.56 11.62 -26.36
CA SER A 194 -21.73 11.75 -27.26
C SER A 194 -21.60 12.84 -28.33
N ASN A 195 -20.41 13.02 -28.90
CA ASN A 195 -20.31 13.83 -30.14
C ASN A 195 -19.37 13.14 -31.12
N LYS A 196 -19.92 12.15 -31.85
CA LYS A 196 -19.52 11.79 -33.21
C LYS A 196 -20.72 11.26 -33.96
#